data_d8389aa304c8acb8ce8a316c90609d6d
#
_entry.id   d8389aa304c8acb8ce8a316c90609d6d
#
_cell.length_a   1.000
_cell.length_b   1.000
_cell.length_c   1.000
_cell.angle_alpha   90.00
_cell.angle_beta   90.00
_cell.angle_gamma   90.00
#
_symmetry.space_group_name_H-M   'P 1'
#
loop_
_entity.id
_entity.type
_entity.pdbx_description
1 polymer ?
#
loop_
_entity_poly.entity_id
_entity_poly.type
_entity_poly.pdbx_seq_one_letter_code
_entity_poly.pdbx_strand_id
1 'polypeptide(L)'
;MESHGGYLCQYSDVDAAWLQHIARLSLEEDGQSSDDAGLLVTVLGGPRIARFAWDAPFTYGRRGARWYLTHHALARRLSEHLRVTVHAYAFDPDEVEQVIAYANGRRVGGEMLRYEDAELPEDESDDKAFEKLQQKWPLGYVARVLGIDRAELLRIPRKSSALIDLNRHQEPMPLWQLFPERVQALRTPQPFEAP
;
A
#
# COMPACT_ATOMS: atom_id res chain seq x y z
N MET A 1 -9.27 -5.98 -13.82
CA MET A 1 -8.39 -5.77 -12.63
C MET A 1 -9.30 -5.90 -11.43
N GLU A 2 -8.87 -6.53 -10.33
CA GLU A 2 -9.74 -6.72 -9.15
C GLU A 2 -9.70 -5.48 -8.24
N SER A 3 -10.82 -5.19 -7.58
CA SER A 3 -10.91 -4.14 -6.55
C SER A 3 -9.97 -4.48 -5.39
N HIS A 4 -9.17 -3.55 -4.95
CA HIS A 4 -8.24 -3.74 -3.86
C HIS A 4 -7.95 -2.44 -3.10
N GLY A 5 -7.35 -2.56 -1.95
CA GLY A 5 -6.96 -1.45 -1.12
C GLY A 5 -5.72 -1.76 -0.29
N GLY A 6 -5.33 -0.83 0.54
CA GLY A 6 -4.19 -1.00 1.42
C GLY A 6 -3.66 0.33 1.94
N TYR A 7 -2.48 0.24 2.50
CA TYR A 7 -1.73 1.38 3.04
C TYR A 7 -0.37 1.44 2.36
N LEU A 8 -0.05 2.59 1.79
CA LEU A 8 1.19 2.85 1.05
C LEU A 8 2.06 3.84 1.81
N CYS A 9 3.31 3.54 1.98
CA CYS A 9 4.28 4.49 2.52
C CYS A 9 5.71 4.16 2.12
N GLN A 10 6.58 5.14 2.30
CA GLN A 10 8.01 4.85 2.44
C GLN A 10 8.24 4.21 3.80
N TYR A 11 9.17 3.26 3.88
CA TYR A 11 9.57 2.66 5.15
C TYR A 11 11.09 2.66 5.28
N SER A 12 11.56 2.80 6.51
CA SER A 12 12.90 2.45 6.93
C SER A 12 12.87 1.13 7.69
N ASP A 13 13.97 0.69 8.22
CA ASP A 13 14.09 -0.60 8.92
C ASP A 13 12.96 -0.82 9.92
N VAL A 14 11.93 -1.53 9.49
CA VAL A 14 10.77 -1.90 10.30
C VAL A 14 10.98 -3.31 10.80
N ASP A 15 10.83 -3.51 12.09
CA ASP A 15 10.85 -4.82 12.72
C ASP A 15 9.52 -5.55 12.50
N ALA A 16 9.58 -6.82 12.09
CA ALA A 16 8.40 -7.61 11.77
C ALA A 16 7.55 -7.91 13.01
N ALA A 17 8.17 -8.15 14.19
CA ALA A 17 7.43 -8.38 15.43
C ALA A 17 6.75 -7.11 15.91
N TRP A 18 7.41 -5.96 15.75
CA TRP A 18 6.78 -4.67 16.03
C TRP A 18 5.57 -4.44 15.11
N LEU A 19 5.72 -4.72 13.80
CA LEU A 19 4.63 -4.56 12.84
C LEU A 19 3.44 -5.48 13.16
N GLN A 20 3.71 -6.72 13.57
CA GLN A 20 2.67 -7.64 14.06
C GLN A 20 1.93 -7.06 15.28
N HIS A 21 2.69 -6.53 16.24
CA HIS A 21 2.10 -5.94 17.45
C HIS A 21 1.18 -4.76 17.12
N ILE A 22 1.63 -3.81 16.31
CA ILE A 22 0.78 -2.66 15.95
C ILE A 22 -0.41 -3.05 15.09
N ALA A 23 -0.27 -4.10 14.25
CA ALA A 23 -1.37 -4.61 13.47
C ALA A 23 -2.49 -5.17 14.36
N ARG A 24 -2.15 -5.96 15.39
CA ARG A 24 -3.12 -6.45 16.38
C ARG A 24 -3.82 -5.31 17.10
N LEU A 25 -3.07 -4.34 17.63
CA LEU A 25 -3.64 -3.17 18.30
C LEU A 25 -4.55 -2.36 17.38
N SER A 26 -4.24 -2.32 16.09
CA SER A 26 -5.05 -1.60 15.11
C SER A 26 -6.37 -2.31 14.83
N LEU A 27 -6.37 -3.64 14.74
CA LEU A 27 -7.61 -4.42 14.60
C LEU A 27 -8.49 -4.31 15.84
N GLU A 28 -7.91 -4.38 17.04
CA GLU A 28 -8.63 -4.20 18.30
C GLU A 28 -9.31 -2.82 18.34
N GLU A 29 -8.60 -1.75 17.97
CA GLU A 29 -9.15 -0.40 17.89
C GLU A 29 -10.28 -0.28 16.86
N ASP A 30 -10.14 -0.96 15.73
CA ASP A 30 -11.16 -1.00 14.68
C ASP A 30 -12.31 -2.00 14.99
N GLY A 31 -12.32 -2.62 16.20
CA GLY A 31 -13.34 -3.58 16.65
C GLY A 31 -13.34 -4.88 15.87
N GLN A 32 -12.18 -5.30 15.33
CA GLN A 32 -12.01 -6.54 14.59
C GLN A 32 -11.18 -7.54 15.40
N SER A 33 -11.48 -8.85 15.23
CA SER A 33 -10.62 -9.90 15.77
C SER A 33 -9.34 -10.03 14.95
N SER A 34 -8.24 -10.36 15.59
CA SER A 34 -7.01 -10.79 14.94
C SER A 34 -7.03 -12.27 14.54
N ASP A 35 -8.07 -13.03 14.94
CA ASP A 35 -8.21 -14.42 14.58
C ASP A 35 -8.35 -14.56 13.06
N ASP A 36 -7.62 -15.51 12.49
CA ASP A 36 -7.55 -15.74 11.04
C ASP A 36 -7.13 -14.49 10.22
N ALA A 37 -6.45 -13.54 10.84
CA ALA A 37 -5.96 -12.34 10.19
C ALA A 37 -4.45 -12.36 10.01
N GLY A 38 -4.00 -11.81 8.90
CA GLY A 38 -2.62 -11.56 8.56
C GLY A 38 -2.43 -10.19 7.94
N LEU A 39 -1.19 -9.73 7.91
CA LEU A 39 -0.81 -8.53 7.21
C LEU A 39 0.13 -8.88 6.06
N LEU A 40 -0.35 -8.67 4.84
CA LEU A 40 0.46 -8.79 3.63
C LEU A 40 1.33 -7.54 3.49
N VAL A 41 2.62 -7.76 3.34
CA VAL A 41 3.59 -6.72 3.04
C VAL A 41 4.14 -6.92 1.64
N THR A 42 3.98 -5.93 0.78
CA THR A 42 4.48 -5.94 -0.60
C THR A 42 5.47 -4.80 -0.76
N VAL A 43 6.71 -5.10 -1.16
CA VAL A 43 7.68 -4.07 -1.51
C VAL A 43 7.52 -3.72 -2.99
N LEU A 44 7.26 -2.45 -3.27
CA LEU A 44 7.08 -1.91 -4.61
C LEU A 44 8.43 -1.38 -5.15
N GLY A 45 8.52 -1.10 -6.42
CA GLY A 45 9.71 -0.83 -7.24
C GLY A 45 10.83 0.05 -6.72
N GLY A 46 10.57 0.91 -5.77
CA GLY A 46 11.63 1.67 -5.09
C GLY A 46 12.17 0.93 -3.87
N PRO A 47 13.39 1.22 -3.42
CA PRO A 47 14.05 0.48 -2.34
C PRO A 47 13.46 0.76 -0.96
N ARG A 48 12.36 1.38 -0.79
CA ARG A 48 11.78 1.66 0.53
C ARG A 48 10.30 2.00 0.47
N ILE A 49 9.58 1.45 -0.51
CA ILE A 49 8.15 1.66 -0.62
C ILE A 49 7.47 0.34 -0.33
N ALA A 50 6.57 0.35 0.63
CA ALA A 50 5.78 -0.80 0.99
C ALA A 50 4.29 -0.50 0.86
N ARG A 51 3.57 -1.53 0.46
CA ARG A 51 2.13 -1.64 0.62
C ARG A 51 1.84 -2.66 1.70
N PHE A 52 1.00 -2.27 2.65
CA PHE A 52 0.43 -3.13 3.66
C PHE A 52 -1.03 -3.38 3.31
N ALA A 53 -1.46 -4.63 3.33
CA ALA A 53 -2.84 -5.00 3.08
C ALA A 53 -3.26 -6.11 4.05
N TRP A 54 -4.52 -6.11 4.47
CA TRP A 54 -5.04 -7.16 5.33
C TRP A 54 -5.34 -8.42 4.52
N ASP A 55 -4.88 -9.54 5.01
CA ASP A 55 -5.32 -10.89 4.61
C ASP A 55 -6.23 -11.42 5.70
N ALA A 56 -7.53 -11.15 5.56
CA ALA A 56 -8.51 -11.47 6.58
C ALA A 56 -9.93 -11.53 5.99
N PRO A 57 -10.83 -12.34 6.60
CA PRO A 57 -12.22 -12.49 6.12
C PRO A 57 -12.99 -11.18 6.02
N PHE A 58 -12.69 -10.20 6.86
CA PHE A 58 -13.37 -8.91 6.87
C PHE A 58 -13.01 -7.99 5.68
N THR A 59 -11.96 -8.31 4.94
CA THR A 59 -11.57 -7.56 3.73
C THR A 59 -12.23 -8.08 2.46
N TYR A 60 -12.97 -9.19 2.53
CA TYR A 60 -13.66 -9.80 1.39
C TYR A 60 -15.15 -9.44 1.36
N GLY A 61 -15.78 -9.61 0.21
CA GLY A 61 -17.19 -9.35 0.01
C GLY A 61 -17.55 -7.87 -0.02
N ARG A 62 -18.64 -7.47 0.63
CA ARG A 62 -19.17 -6.10 0.59
C ARG A 62 -18.26 -5.03 1.17
N ARG A 63 -17.30 -5.41 2.00
CA ARG A 63 -16.33 -4.48 2.61
C ARG A 63 -15.18 -4.16 1.67
N GLY A 64 -14.70 -5.14 0.91
CA GLY A 64 -13.76 -4.99 -0.18
C GLY A 64 -12.68 -3.91 0.01
N ALA A 65 -12.35 -3.24 -1.06
CA ALA A 65 -11.33 -2.19 -1.08
C ALA A 65 -11.65 -1.00 -0.17
N ARG A 66 -12.92 -0.66 0.02
CA ARG A 66 -13.33 0.51 0.84
C ARG A 66 -13.11 0.33 2.35
N TRP A 67 -12.88 -0.90 2.81
CA TRP A 67 -12.61 -1.18 4.22
C TRP A 67 -11.42 -0.36 4.75
N TYR A 68 -10.36 -0.21 3.96
CA TYR A 68 -9.13 0.52 4.32
C TYR A 68 -9.35 2.01 4.59
N LEU A 69 -10.42 2.59 4.06
CA LEU A 69 -10.74 4.02 4.24
C LEU A 69 -11.51 4.30 5.52
N THR A 70 -12.19 3.30 6.05
CA THR A 70 -12.98 3.40 7.30
C THR A 70 -12.22 2.84 8.50
N HIS A 71 -11.31 1.88 8.26
CA HIS A 71 -10.52 1.20 9.28
C HIS A 71 -9.05 1.58 9.10
N HIS A 72 -8.68 2.71 9.65
CA HIS A 72 -7.41 3.38 9.39
C HIS A 72 -6.46 3.42 10.59
N ALA A 73 -6.74 2.68 11.66
CA ALA A 73 -5.90 2.66 12.85
C ALA A 73 -4.45 2.27 12.53
N LEU A 74 -4.24 1.30 11.63
CA LEU A 74 -2.91 0.90 11.19
C LEU A 74 -2.19 2.04 10.44
N ALA A 75 -2.87 2.76 9.54
CA ALA A 75 -2.27 3.89 8.81
C ALA A 75 -1.81 4.99 9.76
N ARG A 76 -2.62 5.31 10.79
CA ARG A 76 -2.27 6.30 11.81
C ARG A 76 -1.03 5.87 12.58
N ARG A 77 -1.00 4.63 13.10
CA ARG A 77 0.13 4.09 13.87
C ARG A 77 1.41 4.01 13.05
N LEU A 78 1.34 3.56 11.80
CA LEU A 78 2.47 3.55 10.87
C LEU A 78 3.00 4.98 10.66
N SER A 79 2.13 5.95 10.38
CA SER A 79 2.55 7.32 10.12
C SER A 79 3.19 8.00 11.33
N GLU A 80 2.73 7.68 12.54
CA GLU A 80 3.29 8.20 13.78
C GLU A 80 4.67 7.59 14.08
N HIS A 81 4.77 6.27 14.00
CA HIS A 81 6.01 5.57 14.34
C HIS A 81 7.12 5.77 13.31
N LEU A 82 6.79 5.61 12.03
CA LEU A 82 7.76 5.74 10.95
C LEU A 82 8.08 7.20 10.61
N ARG A 83 7.28 8.15 11.10
CA ARG A 83 7.38 9.58 10.79
C ARG A 83 7.35 9.87 9.29
N VAL A 84 6.53 9.10 8.56
CA VAL A 84 6.29 9.24 7.13
C VAL A 84 4.82 9.49 6.85
N THR A 85 4.52 9.97 5.66
CA THR A 85 3.13 10.00 5.20
C THR A 85 2.71 8.60 4.78
N VAL A 86 1.57 8.14 5.30
CA VAL A 86 0.93 6.88 4.94
C VAL A 86 -0.35 7.19 4.19
N HIS A 87 -0.52 6.60 3.02
CA HIS A 87 -1.68 6.75 2.16
C HIS A 87 -2.55 5.49 2.26
N ALA A 88 -3.68 5.59 2.97
CA ALA A 88 -4.73 4.57 2.90
C ALA A 88 -5.49 4.76 1.59
N TYR A 89 -5.68 3.68 0.82
CA TYR A 89 -6.35 3.78 -0.47
C TYR A 89 -7.36 2.67 -0.70
N ALA A 90 -8.32 2.96 -1.55
CA ALA A 90 -9.23 2.01 -2.16
C ALA A 90 -9.24 2.25 -3.68
N PHE A 91 -9.18 1.18 -4.43
CA PHE A 91 -9.23 1.17 -5.88
C PHE A 91 -10.27 0.15 -6.35
N ASP A 92 -11.22 0.63 -7.12
CA ASP A 92 -12.15 -0.16 -7.89
C ASP A 92 -12.01 0.25 -9.36
N PRO A 93 -11.59 -0.67 -10.25
CA PRO A 93 -11.27 -0.32 -11.63
C PRO A 93 -12.50 0.17 -12.43
N ASP A 94 -13.71 -0.16 -11.99
CA ASP A 94 -14.95 0.15 -12.68
C ASP A 94 -15.68 1.36 -12.09
N GLU A 95 -15.33 1.78 -10.85
CA GLU A 95 -16.09 2.79 -10.13
C GLU A 95 -15.25 3.98 -9.65
N VAL A 96 -14.14 3.72 -8.90
CA VAL A 96 -13.57 4.78 -8.07
C VAL A 96 -12.13 4.50 -7.64
N GLU A 97 -11.37 5.56 -7.51
CA GLU A 97 -10.16 5.55 -6.69
C GLU A 97 -10.24 6.61 -5.58
N GLN A 98 -9.80 6.23 -4.40
CA GLN A 98 -9.82 7.11 -3.24
C GLN A 98 -8.56 6.93 -2.40
N VAL A 99 -8.05 8.04 -1.87
CA VAL A 99 -6.88 8.08 -1.00
C VAL A 99 -7.17 8.95 0.20
N ILE A 100 -6.69 8.52 1.39
CA ILE A 100 -6.65 9.32 2.60
C ILE A 100 -5.21 9.31 3.12
N ALA A 101 -4.62 10.48 3.31
CA ALA A 101 -3.25 10.64 3.79
C ALA A 101 -3.21 10.87 5.30
N TYR A 102 -2.28 10.20 5.97
CA TYR A 102 -1.99 10.31 7.39
C TYR A 102 -0.52 10.70 7.60
N ALA A 103 -0.27 11.66 8.49
CA ALA A 103 1.07 12.03 8.94
C ALA A 103 1.05 12.29 10.45
N ASN A 104 2.06 11.80 11.17
CA ASN A 104 2.17 11.93 12.62
C ASN A 104 0.88 11.50 13.37
N GLY A 105 0.29 10.40 12.96
CA GLY A 105 -0.92 9.82 13.55
C GLY A 105 -2.22 10.57 13.24
N ARG A 106 -2.23 11.55 12.34
CA ARG A 106 -3.40 12.39 12.03
C ARG A 106 -3.70 12.38 10.53
N ARG A 107 -4.97 12.46 10.19
CA ARG A 107 -5.40 12.68 8.80
C ARG A 107 -4.97 14.08 8.37
N VAL A 108 -4.24 14.16 7.26
CA VAL A 108 -3.73 15.42 6.70
C VAL A 108 -4.32 15.76 5.33
N GLY A 109 -4.99 14.80 4.69
CA GLY A 109 -5.61 15.03 3.38
C GLY A 109 -6.45 13.83 2.96
N GLY A 110 -7.02 13.94 1.77
CA GLY A 110 -7.75 12.87 1.12
C GLY A 110 -8.41 13.38 -0.16
N GLU A 111 -8.52 12.50 -1.13
CA GLU A 111 -9.12 12.77 -2.43
C GLU A 111 -9.85 11.54 -2.92
N MET A 112 -10.93 11.73 -3.63
CA MET A 112 -11.73 10.69 -4.26
C MET A 112 -12.07 11.12 -5.69
N LEU A 113 -11.93 10.20 -6.62
CA LEU A 113 -12.38 10.34 -7.99
C LEU A 113 -13.32 9.19 -8.31
N ARG A 114 -14.54 9.51 -8.72
CA ARG A 114 -15.43 8.56 -9.40
C ARG A 114 -15.17 8.65 -10.89
N TYR A 115 -15.03 7.53 -11.56
CA TYR A 115 -14.72 7.54 -12.99
C TYR A 115 -15.84 8.10 -13.86
N GLU A 116 -17.09 8.03 -13.41
CA GLU A 116 -18.23 8.69 -14.06
C GLU A 116 -18.11 10.23 -14.08
N ASP A 117 -17.38 10.79 -13.12
CA ASP A 117 -17.14 12.24 -12.99
C ASP A 117 -15.79 12.67 -13.62
N ALA A 118 -15.03 11.73 -14.16
CA ALA A 118 -13.71 12.03 -14.73
C ALA A 118 -13.84 12.74 -16.09
N GLU A 119 -13.16 13.85 -16.23
CA GLU A 119 -12.96 14.44 -17.55
C GLU A 119 -12.06 13.52 -18.39
N LEU A 120 -12.60 12.99 -19.48
CA LEU A 120 -11.84 12.16 -20.42
C LEU A 120 -11.19 13.02 -21.50
N PRO A 121 -10.10 12.57 -22.15
CA PRO A 121 -9.55 13.24 -23.31
C PRO A 121 -10.59 13.34 -24.44
N GLU A 122 -10.55 14.42 -25.23
CA GLU A 122 -11.43 14.59 -26.40
C GLU A 122 -11.26 13.44 -27.42
N ASP A 123 -10.06 12.89 -27.53
CA ASP A 123 -9.76 11.70 -28.32
C ASP A 123 -9.51 10.52 -27.38
N GLU A 124 -10.51 9.66 -27.24
CA GLU A 124 -10.44 8.44 -26.40
C GLU A 124 -9.39 7.43 -26.90
N SER A 125 -8.91 7.58 -28.13
CA SER A 125 -7.86 6.72 -28.70
C SER A 125 -6.43 7.21 -28.39
N ASP A 126 -6.25 8.38 -27.76
CA ASP A 126 -4.94 8.89 -27.34
C ASP A 126 -4.52 8.32 -25.98
N ASP A 127 -3.92 7.13 -26.01
CA ASP A 127 -3.40 6.44 -24.81
C ASP A 127 -2.47 7.35 -23.98
N LYS A 128 -1.67 8.21 -24.64
CA LYS A 128 -0.74 9.10 -23.92
C LYS A 128 -1.46 10.24 -23.19
N ALA A 129 -2.53 10.75 -23.78
CA ALA A 129 -3.35 11.77 -23.12
C ALA A 129 -4.05 11.16 -21.91
N PHE A 130 -4.55 9.93 -22.04
CA PHE A 130 -5.17 9.20 -20.95
C PHE A 130 -4.19 8.88 -19.82
N GLU A 131 -2.97 8.37 -20.13
CA GLU A 131 -1.92 8.15 -19.13
C GLU A 131 -1.55 9.44 -18.38
N LYS A 132 -1.42 10.57 -19.07
CA LYS A 132 -1.17 11.88 -18.42
C LYS A 132 -2.31 12.31 -17.51
N LEU A 133 -3.54 12.03 -17.88
CA LEU A 133 -4.71 12.30 -17.07
C LEU A 133 -4.71 11.43 -15.81
N GLN A 134 -4.46 10.13 -15.94
CA GLN A 134 -4.37 9.21 -14.83
C GLN A 134 -3.28 9.57 -13.80
N GLN A 135 -2.21 10.23 -14.21
CA GLN A 135 -1.19 10.74 -13.28
C GLN A 135 -1.68 11.89 -12.39
N LYS A 136 -2.77 12.55 -12.76
CA LYS A 136 -3.42 13.60 -11.96
C LYS A 136 -4.45 13.03 -10.98
N TRP A 137 -4.91 11.82 -11.21
CA TRP A 137 -5.87 11.15 -10.34
C TRP A 137 -5.26 10.80 -8.98
N PRO A 138 -6.07 10.53 -7.94
CA PRO A 138 -5.60 10.33 -6.58
C PRO A 138 -4.44 9.34 -6.46
N LEU A 139 -4.54 8.17 -7.10
CA LEU A 139 -3.46 7.17 -7.06
C LEU A 139 -2.28 7.51 -7.96
N GLY A 140 -2.49 8.23 -9.06
CA GLY A 140 -1.42 8.78 -9.89
C GLY A 140 -0.61 9.83 -9.13
N TYR A 141 -1.27 10.68 -8.36
CA TYR A 141 -0.59 11.63 -7.48
C TYR A 141 0.26 10.91 -6.42
N VAL A 142 -0.30 9.89 -5.74
CA VAL A 142 0.44 9.10 -4.74
C VAL A 142 1.65 8.39 -5.36
N ALA A 143 1.48 7.76 -6.53
CA ALA A 143 2.57 7.12 -7.25
C ALA A 143 3.72 8.10 -7.53
N ARG A 144 3.40 9.30 -8.01
CA ARG A 144 4.38 10.36 -8.24
C ARG A 144 5.09 10.82 -6.97
N VAL A 145 4.36 11.00 -5.86
CA VAL A 145 4.94 11.38 -4.56
C VAL A 145 5.90 10.30 -4.05
N LEU A 146 5.55 9.04 -4.26
CA LEU A 146 6.38 7.90 -3.88
C LEU A 146 7.52 7.60 -4.89
N GLY A 147 7.51 8.22 -6.07
CA GLY A 147 8.52 7.99 -7.09
C GLY A 147 8.42 6.62 -7.77
N ILE A 148 7.20 6.07 -7.88
CA ILE A 148 6.90 4.80 -8.57
C ILE A 148 5.91 5.05 -9.70
N ASP A 149 5.82 4.08 -10.61
CA ASP A 149 4.81 4.10 -11.66
C ASP A 149 3.43 3.77 -11.08
N ARG A 150 2.37 4.45 -11.54
CA ARG A 150 0.99 4.15 -11.16
C ARG A 150 0.60 2.70 -11.47
N ALA A 151 1.03 2.17 -12.61
CA ALA A 151 0.77 0.78 -12.98
C ALA A 151 1.42 -0.20 -11.99
N GLU A 152 2.60 0.13 -11.49
CA GLU A 152 3.27 -0.66 -10.44
C GLU A 152 2.54 -0.57 -9.10
N LEU A 153 2.07 0.63 -8.73
CA LEU A 153 1.28 0.83 -7.54
C LEU A 153 0.00 -0.03 -7.57
N LEU A 154 -0.66 -0.11 -8.71
CA LEU A 154 -1.90 -0.87 -8.88
C LEU A 154 -1.67 -2.38 -9.06
N ARG A 155 -0.47 -2.80 -9.39
CA ARG A 155 -0.13 -4.21 -9.53
C ARG A 155 -0.03 -4.88 -8.17
N ILE A 156 -0.66 -6.04 -8.02
CA ILE A 156 -0.51 -6.91 -6.85
C ILE A 156 0.48 -8.03 -7.18
N PRO A 157 1.76 -7.88 -6.87
CA PRO A 157 2.74 -8.93 -7.15
C PRO A 157 2.65 -10.00 -6.07
N ARG A 158 1.95 -11.09 -6.35
CA ARG A 158 1.78 -12.23 -5.41
C ARG A 158 3.12 -12.82 -4.95
N LYS A 159 4.14 -12.80 -5.82
CA LYS A 159 5.46 -13.37 -5.53
C LYS A 159 6.39 -12.51 -4.68
N SER A 160 6.09 -11.22 -4.53
CA SER A 160 6.92 -10.27 -3.75
C SER A 160 6.23 -9.81 -2.46
N SER A 161 5.22 -10.53 -2.02
CA SER A 161 4.53 -10.26 -0.76
C SER A 161 4.97 -11.24 0.31
N ALA A 162 5.19 -10.74 1.53
CA ALA A 162 5.37 -11.55 2.72
C ALA A 162 4.12 -11.45 3.59
N LEU A 163 3.73 -12.55 4.21
CA LEU A 163 2.62 -12.59 5.14
C LEU A 163 3.16 -12.56 6.58
N ILE A 164 2.70 -11.60 7.36
CA ILE A 164 2.85 -11.57 8.81
C ILE A 164 1.58 -12.15 9.40
N ASP A 165 1.66 -13.41 9.86
CA ASP A 165 0.56 -14.10 10.53
C ASP A 165 0.37 -13.49 11.93
N LEU A 166 -0.84 -13.01 12.23
CA LEU A 166 -1.11 -12.38 13.51
C LEU A 166 -1.34 -13.39 14.64
N ASN A 167 -1.52 -14.66 14.33
CA ASN A 167 -1.78 -15.71 15.32
C ASN A 167 -0.51 -16.48 15.72
N ARG A 168 0.57 -16.33 14.98
CA ARG A 168 1.86 -16.95 15.28
C ARG A 168 2.80 -15.95 15.91
N HIS A 169 3.66 -16.45 16.80
CA HIS A 169 4.75 -15.64 17.32
C HIS A 169 5.68 -15.22 16.19
N GLN A 170 5.91 -13.92 16.05
CA GLN A 170 6.84 -13.36 15.08
C GLN A 170 8.14 -12.99 15.82
N GLU A 171 9.23 -13.60 15.43
CA GLU A 171 10.54 -13.24 15.96
C GLU A 171 10.93 -11.81 15.51
N PRO A 172 11.65 -11.05 16.37
CA PRO A 172 12.21 -9.78 15.99
C PRO A 172 13.17 -9.95 14.79
N MET A 173 12.78 -9.38 13.66
CA MET A 173 13.64 -9.36 12.47
C MET A 173 13.34 -8.14 11.61
N PRO A 174 14.34 -7.56 10.95
CA PRO A 174 14.10 -6.50 9.98
C PRO A 174 13.19 -6.97 8.86
N LEU A 175 12.25 -6.13 8.45
CA LEU A 175 11.25 -6.48 7.42
C LEU A 175 11.87 -6.96 6.10
N TRP A 176 13.03 -6.42 5.73
CA TRP A 176 13.73 -6.82 4.50
C TRP A 176 14.18 -8.29 4.51
N GLN A 177 14.34 -8.93 5.67
CA GLN A 177 14.68 -10.36 5.78
C GLN A 177 13.51 -11.26 5.40
N LEU A 178 12.28 -10.77 5.41
CA LEU A 178 11.12 -11.49 4.90
C LEU A 178 11.14 -11.63 3.36
N PHE A 179 12.04 -10.91 2.68
CA PHE A 179 12.15 -10.89 1.22
C PHE A 179 13.55 -11.35 0.76
N PRO A 180 13.90 -12.64 0.91
CA PRO A 180 15.27 -13.14 0.64
C PRO A 180 15.72 -12.92 -0.80
N GLU A 181 14.82 -12.92 -1.77
CA GLU A 181 15.17 -12.68 -3.19
C GLU A 181 15.70 -11.25 -3.44
N ARG A 182 15.26 -10.26 -2.68
CA ARG A 182 15.74 -8.87 -2.79
C ARG A 182 17.10 -8.66 -2.10
N VAL A 183 17.40 -9.45 -1.09
CA VAL A 183 18.73 -9.41 -0.44
C VAL A 183 19.82 -9.84 -1.41
N GLN A 184 19.55 -10.81 -2.26
CA GLN A 184 20.48 -11.23 -3.31
C GLN A 184 20.68 -10.14 -4.37
N ALA A 185 19.60 -9.47 -4.81
CA ALA A 185 19.69 -8.37 -5.78
C ALA A 185 20.49 -7.17 -5.26
N LEU A 186 20.42 -6.87 -3.95
CA LEU A 186 21.20 -5.79 -3.33
C LEU A 186 22.68 -6.18 -3.09
N ARG A 187 23.00 -7.47 -3.04
CA ARG A 187 24.37 -7.98 -2.86
C ARG A 187 25.12 -8.24 -4.16
N THR A 188 24.42 -8.28 -5.28
CA THR A 188 25.04 -8.42 -6.60
C THR A 188 25.45 -7.01 -7.07
N PRO A 189 26.75 -6.67 -7.16
CA PRO A 189 27.16 -5.38 -7.71
C PRO A 189 26.61 -5.28 -9.14
N GLN A 190 25.86 -4.23 -9.43
CA GLN A 190 25.55 -3.93 -10.82
C GLN A 190 26.87 -3.65 -11.55
N PRO A 191 27.14 -4.28 -12.69
CA PRO A 191 28.32 -3.93 -13.47
C PRO A 191 28.23 -2.44 -13.81
N PHE A 192 29.27 -1.71 -13.44
CA PHE A 192 29.44 -0.32 -13.81
C PHE A 192 29.51 -0.29 -15.35
N GLU A 193 28.46 0.13 -16.01
CA GLU A 193 28.57 0.54 -17.41
C GLU A 193 29.33 1.85 -17.40
N ALA A 194 30.61 1.78 -17.74
CA ALA A 194 31.43 2.95 -17.98
C ALA A 194 30.95 3.67 -19.26
N PRO A 195 30.97 5.02 -19.27
CA PRO A 195 30.52 5.84 -20.41
C PRO A 195 31.36 5.64 -21.67
#